data_b4f9becbb7f63aa4510607a0dbb244b9
#
_entry.id   b4f9becbb7f63aa4510607a0dbb244b9
#
_cell.length_a   1.000
_cell.length_b   1.000
_cell.length_c   1.000
_cell.angle_alpha   90.00
_cell.angle_beta   90.00
_cell.angle_gamma   90.00
#
_symmetry.space_group_name_H-M   'P 1'
#
loop_
_entity.id
_entity.type
_entity.pdbx_description
1 polymer ?
#
loop_
_entity_poly.entity_id
_entity_poly.type
_entity_poly.pdbx_seq_one_letter_code
_entity_poly.pdbx_strand_id
1 'polypeptide(L)'
;KVEIRLNTKADRAFIEAAGADAVVAATGSKPIVPDFGGRNHIFTATDVLSGKYKAGDNIVVIGGGLVGCETALWLAQQGKKVSVVEMMPDILGGPHSMPFMNYDMLKDLLPYNKVDVYRKTKVTKVGDCFVTVENENGEKEISADTVLVAVGYRSENNLQEDLLGLNIPVYNIGDSREVKNIIHAIWDAYEVARNI
;
A
#
# COMPACT_ATOMS: atom_id res chain seq x y z
N LYS A 1 -11.71 11.72 28.46
CA LYS A 1 -11.86 12.49 27.22
C LYS A 1 -10.53 12.46 26.47
N VAL A 2 -10.56 12.26 25.17
CA VAL A 2 -9.37 12.36 24.30
C VAL A 2 -9.34 13.76 23.71
N GLU A 3 -8.20 14.45 23.81
CA GLU A 3 -7.93 15.71 23.11
C GLU A 3 -7.36 15.39 21.73
N ILE A 4 -7.93 15.98 20.67
CA ILE A 4 -7.48 15.81 19.30
C ILE A 4 -6.90 17.13 18.80
N ARG A 5 -5.64 17.11 18.34
CA ARG A 5 -4.95 18.26 17.76
C ARG A 5 -4.66 17.98 16.28
N LEU A 6 -5.50 18.51 15.41
CA LEU A 6 -5.32 18.44 13.96
C LEU A 6 -4.25 19.43 13.48
N ASN A 7 -3.66 19.16 12.31
CA ASN A 7 -2.63 20.00 11.69
C ASN A 7 -1.42 20.29 12.59
N THR A 8 -1.14 19.38 13.53
CA THR A 8 -0.06 19.50 14.50
C THR A 8 0.96 18.42 14.26
N LYS A 9 2.19 18.79 13.92
CA LYS A 9 3.30 17.85 13.81
C LYS A 9 3.81 17.52 15.22
N ALA A 10 3.71 16.26 15.61
CA ALA A 10 4.31 15.76 16.85
C ALA A 10 5.77 15.38 16.56
N ASP A 11 6.69 16.28 16.85
CA ASP A 11 8.12 16.02 16.87
C ASP A 11 8.63 15.92 18.32
N ARG A 12 9.92 15.66 18.48
CA ARG A 12 10.55 15.52 19.80
C ARG A 12 10.28 16.73 20.73
N ALA A 13 10.46 17.94 20.21
CA ALA A 13 10.27 19.16 21.02
C ALA A 13 8.81 19.30 21.50
N PHE A 14 7.85 18.98 20.63
CA PHE A 14 6.44 18.97 20.98
C PHE A 14 6.13 17.95 22.08
N ILE A 15 6.70 16.74 21.99
CA ILE A 15 6.46 15.66 22.95
C ILE A 15 7.10 15.97 24.29
N GLU A 16 8.32 16.51 24.31
CA GLU A 16 8.98 16.97 25.55
C GLU A 16 8.16 18.07 26.25
N ALA A 17 7.64 19.04 25.49
CA ALA A 17 6.81 20.12 26.02
C ALA A 17 5.40 19.65 26.48
N ALA A 18 4.89 18.55 25.95
CA ALA A 18 3.59 18.01 26.32
C ALA A 18 3.58 17.39 27.73
N GLY A 19 4.74 17.00 28.27
CA GLY A 19 4.87 16.42 29.62
C GLY A 19 4.12 15.09 29.77
N ALA A 20 4.10 14.26 28.70
CA ALA A 20 3.43 12.98 28.70
C ALA A 20 4.18 11.94 29.54
N ASP A 21 3.46 11.04 30.21
CA ASP A 21 4.04 9.92 30.97
C ASP A 21 4.47 8.76 30.07
N ALA A 22 3.85 8.63 28.88
CA ALA A 22 4.17 7.67 27.85
C ALA A 22 3.81 8.19 26.46
N VAL A 23 4.45 7.68 25.41
CA VAL A 23 4.16 7.99 24.01
C VAL A 23 3.79 6.74 23.24
N VAL A 24 2.71 6.81 22.48
CA VAL A 24 2.33 5.77 21.50
C VAL A 24 2.49 6.36 20.10
N ALA A 25 3.49 5.88 19.36
CA ALA A 25 3.73 6.25 17.98
C ALA A 25 2.93 5.33 17.04
N ALA A 26 1.98 5.89 16.32
CA ALA A 26 1.12 5.20 15.35
C ALA A 26 1.16 5.94 13.99
N THR A 27 2.36 6.23 13.51
CA THR A 27 2.62 7.08 12.33
C THR A 27 2.35 6.39 10.99
N GLY A 28 2.02 5.07 11.03
CA GLY A 28 1.59 4.33 9.87
C GLY A 28 2.74 3.95 8.92
N SER A 29 2.45 3.91 7.64
CA SER A 29 3.37 3.48 6.58
C SER A 29 3.23 4.33 5.32
N LYS A 30 4.24 4.27 4.43
CA LYS A 30 4.24 4.93 3.12
C LYS A 30 4.31 3.91 2.00
N PRO A 31 3.60 4.12 0.87
CA PRO A 31 3.74 3.27 -0.31
C PRO A 31 5.18 3.22 -0.80
N ILE A 32 5.62 2.03 -1.22
CA ILE A 32 6.88 1.85 -1.92
C ILE A 32 6.64 2.19 -3.39
N VAL A 33 7.42 3.12 -3.93
CA VAL A 33 7.38 3.49 -5.35
C VAL A 33 8.76 3.25 -5.95
N PRO A 34 8.96 2.12 -6.65
CA PRO A 34 10.20 1.84 -7.36
C PRO A 34 10.41 2.82 -8.51
N ASP A 35 11.65 3.01 -8.94
CA ASP A 35 11.98 3.80 -10.12
C ASP A 35 11.87 2.93 -11.38
N PHE A 36 10.87 3.21 -12.21
CA PHE A 36 10.64 2.57 -13.50
C PHE A 36 11.04 3.45 -14.70
N GLY A 37 11.71 4.58 -14.46
CA GLY A 37 12.19 5.50 -15.49
C GLY A 37 11.18 6.52 -16.02
N GLY A 38 9.88 6.36 -15.77
CA GLY A 38 8.83 7.32 -16.16
C GLY A 38 8.08 7.82 -14.94
N ARG A 39 8.01 9.13 -14.70
CA ARG A 39 7.38 9.68 -13.48
C ARG A 39 6.02 10.33 -13.71
N ASN A 40 5.70 10.74 -14.92
CA ASN A 40 4.54 11.62 -15.16
C ASN A 40 3.17 10.93 -15.09
N HIS A 41 3.13 9.58 -15.10
CA HIS A 41 1.89 8.79 -15.11
C HIS A 41 1.87 7.69 -14.05
N ILE A 42 2.82 7.75 -13.09
CA ILE A 42 2.93 6.78 -11.99
C ILE A 42 2.34 7.39 -10.74
N PHE A 43 1.30 6.74 -10.21
CA PHE A 43 0.62 7.10 -8.98
C PHE A 43 0.57 5.89 -8.06
N THR A 44 0.32 6.12 -6.78
CA THR A 44 0.06 5.02 -5.86
C THR A 44 -1.43 4.63 -5.88
N ALA A 45 -1.74 3.40 -5.54
CA ALA A 45 -3.14 3.00 -5.33
C ALA A 45 -3.83 3.93 -4.31
N THR A 46 -3.10 4.37 -3.28
CA THR A 46 -3.60 5.30 -2.25
C THR A 46 -3.98 6.66 -2.83
N ASP A 47 -3.25 7.19 -3.81
CA ASP A 47 -3.57 8.49 -4.42
C ASP A 47 -4.90 8.46 -5.17
N VAL A 48 -5.21 7.35 -5.83
CA VAL A 48 -6.49 7.16 -6.54
C VAL A 48 -7.62 6.88 -5.55
N LEU A 49 -7.42 5.98 -4.60
CA LEU A 49 -8.44 5.64 -3.59
C LEU A 49 -8.81 6.82 -2.69
N SER A 50 -7.86 7.71 -2.39
CA SER A 50 -8.11 8.95 -1.62
C SER A 50 -8.68 10.10 -2.44
N GLY A 51 -8.85 9.92 -3.76
CA GLY A 51 -9.36 10.95 -4.66
C GLY A 51 -8.38 12.08 -4.99
N LYS A 52 -7.10 11.94 -4.62
CA LYS A 52 -6.05 12.92 -4.99
C LYS A 52 -5.76 12.90 -6.48
N TYR A 53 -5.95 11.76 -7.11
CA TYR A 53 -5.76 11.57 -8.53
C TYR A 53 -6.95 10.80 -9.14
N LYS A 54 -7.39 11.24 -10.31
CA LYS A 54 -8.43 10.56 -11.10
C LYS A 54 -7.76 9.72 -12.19
N ALA A 55 -7.87 8.40 -12.08
CA ALA A 55 -7.33 7.49 -13.07
C ALA A 55 -8.02 7.64 -14.44
N GLY A 56 -7.27 7.46 -15.51
CA GLY A 56 -7.76 7.40 -16.87
C GLY A 56 -8.57 6.14 -17.18
N ASP A 57 -8.57 5.69 -18.44
CA ASP A 57 -9.42 4.59 -18.89
C ASP A 57 -8.67 3.28 -19.10
N ASN A 58 -7.35 3.34 -19.39
CA ASN A 58 -6.48 2.18 -19.56
C ASN A 58 -5.43 2.15 -18.44
N ILE A 59 -5.60 1.26 -17.47
CA ILE A 59 -4.84 1.28 -16.23
C ILE A 59 -4.00 0.02 -16.12
N VAL A 60 -2.72 0.19 -15.79
CA VAL A 60 -1.86 -0.90 -15.36
C VAL A 60 -1.59 -0.75 -13.85
N VAL A 61 -1.93 -1.79 -13.09
CA VAL A 61 -1.62 -1.91 -11.66
C VAL A 61 -0.37 -2.77 -11.51
N ILE A 62 0.69 -2.22 -10.96
CA ILE A 62 1.95 -2.92 -10.67
C ILE A 62 1.88 -3.45 -9.25
N GLY A 63 1.86 -4.76 -9.11
CA GLY A 63 1.70 -5.48 -7.84
C GLY A 63 0.33 -6.11 -7.70
N GLY A 64 0.29 -7.44 -7.64
CA GLY A 64 -0.89 -8.27 -7.48
C GLY A 64 -1.16 -8.70 -6.03
N GLY A 65 -0.71 -7.92 -5.05
CA GLY A 65 -1.08 -8.08 -3.65
C GLY A 65 -2.54 -7.67 -3.40
N LEU A 66 -2.97 -7.70 -2.12
CA LEU A 66 -4.36 -7.39 -1.75
C LEU A 66 -4.77 -6.00 -2.23
N VAL A 67 -3.99 -4.96 -1.92
CA VAL A 67 -4.27 -3.57 -2.32
C VAL A 67 -4.36 -3.42 -3.84
N GLY A 68 -3.43 -4.06 -4.59
CA GLY A 68 -3.43 -4.00 -6.05
C GLY A 68 -4.65 -4.68 -6.67
N CYS A 69 -5.00 -5.89 -6.20
CA CYS A 69 -6.17 -6.63 -6.69
C CYS A 69 -7.50 -5.94 -6.35
N GLU A 70 -7.66 -5.45 -5.13
CA GLU A 70 -8.87 -4.71 -4.73
C GLU A 70 -9.02 -3.40 -5.51
N THR A 71 -7.92 -2.65 -5.70
CA THR A 71 -7.93 -1.41 -6.49
C THR A 71 -8.26 -1.70 -7.96
N ALA A 72 -7.67 -2.75 -8.54
CA ALA A 72 -7.94 -3.18 -9.91
C ALA A 72 -9.41 -3.55 -10.10
N LEU A 73 -9.97 -4.35 -9.18
CA LEU A 73 -11.38 -4.72 -9.20
C LEU A 73 -12.30 -3.49 -9.10
N TRP A 74 -12.03 -2.61 -8.14
CA TRP A 74 -12.82 -1.39 -7.95
C TRP A 74 -12.83 -0.49 -9.18
N LEU A 75 -11.68 -0.34 -9.87
CA LEU A 75 -11.58 0.45 -11.11
C LEU A 75 -12.29 -0.25 -12.28
N ALA A 76 -12.15 -1.56 -12.41
CA ALA A 76 -12.84 -2.34 -13.44
C ALA A 76 -14.38 -2.28 -13.30
N GLN A 77 -14.89 -2.30 -12.07
CA GLN A 77 -16.32 -2.10 -11.79
C GLN A 77 -16.84 -0.71 -12.17
N GLN A 78 -15.95 0.28 -12.32
CA GLN A 78 -16.28 1.61 -12.86
C GLN A 78 -16.17 1.67 -14.39
N GLY A 79 -16.00 0.54 -15.06
CA GLY A 79 -15.89 0.44 -16.51
C GLY A 79 -14.50 0.75 -17.07
N LYS A 80 -13.47 0.82 -16.23
CA LYS A 80 -12.10 1.01 -16.68
C LYS A 80 -11.51 -0.30 -17.24
N LYS A 81 -10.60 -0.19 -18.21
CA LYS A 81 -9.80 -1.32 -18.66
C LYS A 81 -8.58 -1.45 -17.77
N VAL A 82 -8.49 -2.55 -17.05
CA VAL A 82 -7.46 -2.73 -16.02
C VAL A 82 -6.64 -3.99 -16.27
N SER A 83 -5.33 -3.87 -16.15
CA SER A 83 -4.38 -4.97 -16.15
C SER A 83 -3.57 -4.97 -14.85
N VAL A 84 -3.39 -6.12 -14.23
CA VAL A 84 -2.52 -6.33 -13.07
C VAL A 84 -1.25 -7.03 -13.51
N VAL A 85 -0.08 -6.49 -13.16
CA VAL A 85 1.22 -7.11 -13.41
C VAL A 85 1.83 -7.55 -12.08
N GLU A 86 2.06 -8.86 -11.95
CA GLU A 86 2.62 -9.48 -10.74
C GLU A 86 3.86 -10.32 -11.08
N MET A 87 4.96 -10.03 -10.41
CA MET A 87 6.22 -10.74 -10.63
C MET A 87 6.24 -12.14 -9.99
N MET A 88 5.42 -12.35 -8.97
CA MET A 88 5.30 -13.64 -8.29
C MET A 88 4.45 -14.64 -9.10
N PRO A 89 4.57 -15.95 -8.80
CA PRO A 89 3.77 -16.98 -9.48
C PRO A 89 2.26 -16.87 -9.27
N ASP A 90 1.84 -16.25 -8.16
CA ASP A 90 0.42 -16.06 -7.86
C ASP A 90 0.16 -14.65 -7.32
N ILE A 91 -1.10 -14.19 -7.51
CA ILE A 91 -1.60 -12.96 -6.91
C ILE A 91 -1.98 -13.18 -5.45
N LEU A 92 -2.19 -12.08 -4.71
CA LEU A 92 -2.65 -12.09 -3.31
C LEU A 92 -1.69 -12.79 -2.33
N GLY A 93 -0.44 -13.05 -2.74
CA GLY A 93 0.53 -13.80 -1.93
C GLY A 93 0.23 -15.29 -1.80
N GLY A 94 -0.71 -15.81 -2.60
CA GLY A 94 -1.14 -17.20 -2.56
C GLY A 94 -2.29 -17.48 -1.56
N PRO A 95 -2.81 -18.72 -1.54
CA PRO A 95 -4.06 -19.07 -0.82
C PRO A 95 -3.99 -19.02 0.71
N HIS A 96 -2.78 -18.93 1.28
CA HIS A 96 -2.58 -18.93 2.73
C HIS A 96 -2.25 -17.55 3.31
N SER A 97 -2.20 -16.51 2.47
CA SER A 97 -1.84 -15.14 2.89
C SER A 97 -3.00 -14.35 3.51
N MET A 98 -4.23 -14.82 3.32
CA MET A 98 -5.46 -14.18 3.78
C MET A 98 -6.56 -15.21 4.02
N PRO A 99 -7.72 -14.84 4.61
CA PRO A 99 -8.87 -15.73 4.71
C PRO A 99 -9.27 -16.29 3.34
N PHE A 100 -9.43 -17.61 3.26
CA PHE A 100 -9.69 -18.37 2.04
C PHE A 100 -10.84 -17.79 1.20
N MET A 101 -11.96 -17.43 1.85
CA MET A 101 -13.12 -16.85 1.17
C MET A 101 -12.80 -15.54 0.43
N ASN A 102 -11.95 -14.69 1.02
CA ASN A 102 -11.55 -13.43 0.40
C ASN A 102 -10.62 -13.68 -0.81
N TYR A 103 -9.73 -14.66 -0.66
CA TYR A 103 -8.82 -15.08 -1.74
C TYR A 103 -9.59 -15.59 -2.95
N ASP A 104 -10.50 -16.55 -2.75
CA ASP A 104 -11.30 -17.13 -3.84
C ASP A 104 -12.22 -16.08 -4.47
N MET A 105 -12.89 -15.26 -3.66
CA MET A 105 -13.75 -14.20 -4.16
C MET A 105 -12.99 -13.25 -5.11
N LEU A 106 -11.81 -12.78 -4.73
CA LEU A 106 -11.02 -11.87 -5.58
C LEU A 106 -10.52 -12.57 -6.84
N LYS A 107 -10.12 -13.84 -6.75
CA LYS A 107 -9.71 -14.64 -7.93
C LYS A 107 -10.83 -14.82 -8.95
N ASP A 108 -12.07 -14.93 -8.49
CA ASP A 108 -13.23 -15.07 -9.36
C ASP A 108 -13.71 -13.71 -9.91
N LEU A 109 -13.71 -12.67 -9.08
CA LEU A 109 -14.21 -11.35 -9.47
C LEU A 109 -13.29 -10.62 -10.45
N LEU A 110 -11.97 -10.81 -10.37
CA LEU A 110 -11.04 -10.17 -11.30
C LEU A 110 -11.33 -10.57 -12.77
N PRO A 111 -11.32 -11.86 -13.15
CA PRO A 111 -11.64 -12.26 -14.53
C PRO A 111 -13.09 -11.98 -14.89
N TYR A 112 -14.05 -12.09 -13.96
CA TYR A 112 -15.46 -11.75 -14.22
C TYR A 112 -15.61 -10.28 -14.63
N ASN A 113 -14.84 -9.37 -14.02
CA ASN A 113 -14.79 -7.96 -14.38
C ASN A 113 -13.76 -7.64 -15.49
N LYS A 114 -13.27 -8.66 -16.21
CA LYS A 114 -12.34 -8.54 -17.35
C LYS A 114 -11.02 -7.86 -16.98
N VAL A 115 -10.54 -8.06 -15.77
CA VAL A 115 -9.20 -7.65 -15.37
C VAL A 115 -8.18 -8.66 -15.89
N ASP A 116 -7.26 -8.20 -16.74
CA ASP A 116 -6.15 -9.01 -17.22
C ASP A 116 -5.09 -9.17 -16.11
N VAL A 117 -4.68 -10.39 -15.80
CA VAL A 117 -3.68 -10.66 -14.76
C VAL A 117 -2.45 -11.32 -15.37
N TYR A 118 -1.32 -10.60 -15.37
CA TYR A 118 -0.02 -11.04 -15.84
C TYR A 118 0.83 -11.49 -14.66
N ARG A 119 0.86 -12.80 -14.39
CA ARG A 119 1.70 -13.41 -13.33
C ARG A 119 3.09 -13.73 -13.87
N LYS A 120 4.07 -13.94 -12.97
CA LYS A 120 5.49 -14.17 -13.31
C LYS A 120 6.00 -13.14 -14.31
N THR A 121 5.53 -11.91 -14.20
CA THR A 121 5.77 -10.85 -15.17
C THR A 121 6.30 -9.63 -14.41
N LYS A 122 7.46 -9.18 -14.81
CA LYS A 122 8.15 -8.01 -14.22
C LYS A 122 7.93 -6.78 -15.08
N VAL A 123 7.66 -5.65 -14.46
CA VAL A 123 7.72 -4.34 -15.13
C VAL A 123 9.19 -3.92 -15.26
N THR A 124 9.63 -3.61 -16.47
CA THR A 124 10.99 -3.15 -16.75
C THR A 124 11.06 -1.66 -17.02
N LYS A 125 9.97 -1.07 -17.57
CA LYS A 125 9.92 0.34 -17.92
C LYS A 125 8.47 0.85 -17.93
N VAL A 126 8.29 2.12 -17.54
CA VAL A 126 7.05 2.87 -17.74
C VAL A 126 7.32 3.99 -18.74
N GLY A 127 6.60 3.96 -19.87
CA GLY A 127 6.61 5.01 -20.89
C GLY A 127 5.41 5.95 -20.75
N ASP A 128 5.24 6.87 -21.69
CA ASP A 128 4.17 7.89 -21.63
C ASP A 128 2.76 7.28 -21.79
N CYS A 129 2.62 6.23 -22.62
CA CYS A 129 1.33 5.59 -22.90
C CYS A 129 1.40 4.06 -22.83
N PHE A 130 2.45 3.49 -22.24
CA PHE A 130 2.64 2.05 -22.14
C PHE A 130 3.50 1.65 -20.94
N VAL A 131 3.40 0.38 -20.58
CA VAL A 131 4.28 -0.28 -19.62
C VAL A 131 4.96 -1.43 -20.33
N THR A 132 6.30 -1.47 -20.32
CA THR A 132 7.07 -2.61 -20.80
C THR A 132 7.16 -3.66 -19.71
N VAL A 133 6.80 -4.88 -20.04
CA VAL A 133 6.82 -6.03 -19.13
C VAL A 133 7.64 -7.15 -19.73
N GLU A 134 8.30 -7.92 -18.86
CA GLU A 134 9.12 -9.08 -19.22
C GLU A 134 8.67 -10.33 -18.47
N ASN A 135 8.61 -11.45 -19.17
CA ASN A 135 8.38 -12.77 -18.60
C ASN A 135 9.16 -13.84 -19.40
N GLU A 136 8.92 -15.14 -19.15
CA GLU A 136 9.57 -16.26 -19.84
C GLU A 136 9.39 -16.26 -21.37
N ASN A 137 8.38 -15.58 -21.91
CA ASN A 137 8.10 -15.46 -23.34
C ASN A 137 8.73 -14.20 -23.98
N GLY A 138 9.50 -13.43 -23.20
CA GLY A 138 10.16 -12.21 -23.65
C GLY A 138 9.44 -10.93 -23.20
N GLU A 139 9.83 -9.81 -23.82
CA GLU A 139 9.25 -8.50 -23.53
C GLU A 139 8.01 -8.23 -24.37
N LYS A 140 7.08 -7.48 -23.77
CA LYS A 140 5.96 -6.88 -24.49
C LYS A 140 5.54 -5.55 -23.85
N GLU A 141 4.81 -4.75 -24.60
CA GLU A 141 4.20 -3.51 -24.13
C GLU A 141 2.71 -3.70 -23.83
N ILE A 142 2.26 -3.10 -22.74
CA ILE A 142 0.84 -3.01 -22.36
C ILE A 142 0.49 -1.53 -22.40
N SER A 143 -0.52 -1.16 -23.21
CA SER A 143 -1.01 0.22 -23.28
C SER A 143 -1.57 0.66 -21.95
N ALA A 144 -1.17 1.84 -21.46
CA ALA A 144 -1.63 2.44 -20.22
C ALA A 144 -1.59 3.96 -20.30
N ASP A 145 -2.67 4.62 -19.93
CA ASP A 145 -2.70 6.06 -19.68
C ASP A 145 -2.47 6.39 -18.20
N THR A 146 -2.62 5.39 -17.35
CA THR A 146 -2.40 5.48 -15.90
C THR A 146 -1.69 4.24 -15.39
N VAL A 147 -0.65 4.45 -14.59
CA VAL A 147 0.07 3.36 -13.92
C VAL A 147 -0.05 3.53 -12.42
N LEU A 148 -0.58 2.49 -11.75
CA LEU A 148 -0.74 2.47 -10.30
C LEU A 148 0.28 1.51 -9.68
N VAL A 149 1.02 1.99 -8.69
CA VAL A 149 1.96 1.16 -7.94
C VAL A 149 1.32 0.68 -6.65
N ALA A 150 1.33 -0.63 -6.44
CA ALA A 150 0.79 -1.33 -5.28
C ALA A 150 1.72 -2.47 -4.81
N VAL A 151 3.04 -2.21 -4.79
CA VAL A 151 4.08 -3.21 -4.46
C VAL A 151 4.42 -3.29 -2.97
N GLY A 152 3.55 -2.76 -2.13
CA GLY A 152 3.68 -2.78 -0.68
C GLY A 152 3.98 -1.42 -0.08
N TYR A 153 4.19 -1.44 1.22
CA TYR A 153 4.40 -0.25 2.06
C TYR A 153 5.66 -0.42 2.89
N ARG A 154 6.23 0.69 3.34
CA ARG A 154 7.34 0.73 4.29
C ARG A 154 6.91 1.48 5.53
N SER A 155 7.20 0.92 6.70
CA SER A 155 6.92 1.53 8.00
C SER A 155 7.49 2.95 8.09
N GLU A 156 6.73 3.85 8.71
CA GLU A 156 7.13 5.21 9.01
C GLU A 156 7.47 5.32 10.50
N ASN A 157 8.69 4.90 10.86
CA ASN A 157 9.16 4.80 12.25
C ASN A 157 10.08 5.95 12.69
N ASN A 158 10.25 6.99 11.87
CA ASN A 158 11.14 8.11 12.15
C ASN A 158 10.86 8.76 13.52
N LEU A 159 9.58 8.90 13.89
CA LEU A 159 9.25 9.48 15.19
C LEU A 159 9.79 8.65 16.35
N GLN A 160 9.72 7.33 16.30
CA GLN A 160 10.30 6.47 17.33
C GLN A 160 11.82 6.66 17.43
N GLU A 161 12.49 6.76 16.28
CA GLU A 161 13.95 6.99 16.22
C GLU A 161 14.31 8.36 16.80
N ASP A 162 13.54 9.40 16.46
CA ASP A 162 13.73 10.76 16.99
C ASP A 162 13.52 10.84 18.52
N LEU A 163 12.72 9.94 19.08
CA LEU A 163 12.42 9.89 20.51
C LEU A 163 13.37 9.00 21.31
N LEU A 164 14.35 8.37 20.69
CA LEU A 164 15.36 7.59 21.41
C LEU A 164 16.09 8.46 22.46
N GLY A 165 16.22 7.91 23.67
CA GLY A 165 16.85 8.60 24.80
C GLY A 165 15.93 9.55 25.59
N LEU A 166 14.63 9.61 25.28
CA LEU A 166 13.67 10.19 26.22
C LEU A 166 13.55 9.32 27.48
N ASN A 167 13.35 9.98 28.61
CA ASN A 167 13.21 9.29 29.91
C ASN A 167 11.75 8.86 30.18
N ILE A 168 11.00 8.55 29.13
CA ILE A 168 9.62 8.04 29.17
C ILE A 168 9.47 6.86 28.21
N PRO A 169 8.54 5.93 28.47
CA PRO A 169 8.26 4.84 27.55
C PRO A 169 7.75 5.33 26.18
N VAL A 170 8.30 4.78 25.10
CA VAL A 170 7.86 5.03 23.72
C VAL A 170 7.47 3.72 23.08
N TYR A 171 6.21 3.59 22.71
CA TYR A 171 5.65 2.40 22.09
C TYR A 171 5.37 2.67 20.61
N ASN A 172 5.89 1.84 19.72
CA ASN A 172 5.61 1.90 18.29
C ASN A 172 4.62 0.79 17.92
N ILE A 173 3.48 1.14 17.29
CA ILE A 173 2.37 0.21 17.04
C ILE A 173 1.86 0.26 15.60
N GLY A 174 1.20 -0.82 15.17
CA GLY A 174 0.61 -0.94 13.84
C GLY A 174 1.65 -0.85 12.73
N ASP A 175 1.27 -0.27 11.60
CA ASP A 175 2.12 -0.21 10.40
C ASP A 175 3.41 0.61 10.59
N SER A 176 3.47 1.50 11.57
CA SER A 176 4.72 2.19 11.90
C SER A 176 5.76 1.26 12.52
N ARG A 177 5.33 0.20 13.18
CA ARG A 177 6.19 -0.88 13.70
C ARG A 177 6.48 -1.92 12.62
N GLU A 178 5.42 -2.47 12.02
CA GLU A 178 5.49 -3.49 10.99
C GLU A 178 4.23 -3.45 10.12
N VAL A 179 4.41 -3.28 8.81
CA VAL A 179 3.28 -3.23 7.87
C VAL A 179 2.57 -4.57 7.85
N LYS A 180 1.30 -4.57 8.27
CA LYS A 180 0.43 -5.74 8.32
C LYS A 180 -1.02 -5.35 7.95
N ASN A 181 -2.00 -5.95 8.60
CA ASN A 181 -3.42 -5.63 8.42
C ASN A 181 -4.02 -4.95 9.66
N ILE A 182 -5.25 -4.49 9.53
CA ILE A 182 -5.98 -3.75 10.58
C ILE A 182 -6.06 -4.54 11.90
N ILE A 183 -6.21 -5.87 11.84
CA ILE A 183 -6.28 -6.72 13.05
C ILE A 183 -5.02 -6.57 13.89
N HIS A 184 -3.85 -6.61 13.26
CA HIS A 184 -2.58 -6.46 13.97
C HIS A 184 -2.40 -5.06 14.56
N ALA A 185 -2.82 -4.01 13.85
CA ALA A 185 -2.78 -2.65 14.38
C ALA A 185 -3.68 -2.49 15.61
N ILE A 186 -4.88 -3.10 15.60
CA ILE A 186 -5.79 -3.10 16.76
C ILE A 186 -5.19 -3.89 17.92
N TRP A 187 -4.60 -5.06 17.65
CA TRP A 187 -4.00 -5.88 18.71
C TRP A 187 -2.78 -5.20 19.34
N ASP A 188 -1.89 -4.61 18.54
CA ASP A 188 -0.75 -3.83 19.05
C ASP A 188 -1.24 -2.69 19.97
N ALA A 189 -2.24 -1.93 19.52
CA ALA A 189 -2.81 -0.84 20.30
C ALA A 189 -3.45 -1.33 21.61
N TYR A 190 -4.18 -2.43 21.57
CA TYR A 190 -4.83 -3.02 22.74
C TYR A 190 -3.80 -3.53 23.76
N GLU A 191 -2.76 -4.21 23.28
CA GLU A 191 -1.68 -4.73 24.12
C GLU A 191 -0.95 -3.61 24.85
N VAL A 192 -0.60 -2.53 24.14
CA VAL A 192 0.06 -1.37 24.73
C VAL A 192 -0.88 -0.66 25.72
N ALA A 193 -2.14 -0.39 25.33
CA ALA A 193 -3.09 0.35 26.18
C ALA A 193 -3.44 -0.36 27.50
N ARG A 194 -3.25 -1.67 27.57
CA ARG A 194 -3.45 -2.43 28.82
C ARG A 194 -2.26 -2.39 29.78
N ASN A 195 -1.09 -2.01 29.28
CA ASN A 195 0.16 -2.06 30.02
C ASN A 195 0.76 -0.68 30.33
N ILE A 196 0.04 0.38 30.00
CA ILE A 196 0.39 1.78 30.34
C ILE A 196 -0.36 2.23 31.59
#